data_105136b6c80718bf58c07096b91d0f27
#
_entry.id   105136b6c80718bf58c07096b91d0f27
#
_cell.length_a   1.000
_cell.length_b   1.000
_cell.length_c   1.000
_cell.angle_alpha   90.00
_cell.angle_beta   90.00
_cell.angle_gamma   90.00
#
_symmetry.space_group_name_H-M   'P 1'
#
loop_
_entity.id
_entity.type
_entity.pdbx_description
1 polymer ?
#
loop_
_entity_poly.entity_id
_entity_poly.type
_entity_poly.pdbx_seq_one_letter_code
_entity_poly.pdbx_strand_id
1 'polypeptide(L)'
;MRNLLRCRRGSVAFATVIALVPLIGVVALGAEAGFWYVLKQNAQNAADAAAYSGGLKVACSNSGSGNCDSNNAYDYIYRGKQFADKNKFCDPRDQTYPCVSSPPTGATQTVAIDQPTSTRVRAIVAQQQPTYLAAVLGMSTVNIGATAIVEVQKPKEVCTLGLGRYPPNNGSLNIAGNSQITGNGCALMSNDAVMMSSAPSFTGSGWAINSASGCKGGHCDDNGLPPHNYAALPADNPLKALDTASFNTFPTLSGNSNAASVSCAGLSPAAPVGATRCYSVSPNTASTAYGNMPNNADYVVFTGGSTTATYYFKSGFTFSSSVKVSFAQGIYYFSGAFGGNVTLDFAPGTYFFNASAITLGGNVTCSTCTSWTGTGLGTTFVLLGDSKLTISGNVSLSAPVTNNVSSLLNGVLFDDQAPNKSNNAVSISGGTASLGGTMYFPNVDVTWGGSVQSANTTCAAMIANTVTLSGNAYVSSSNCNSSTIFKTQIIALVQ
;
A
#
# COMPACT_ATOMS: atom_id res chain seq x y z
N MET A 1 48.62 72.37 -30.63
CA MET A 1 47.73 71.45 -29.91
C MET A 1 46.34 71.98 -29.55
N ARG A 2 46.00 73.22 -29.91
CA ARG A 2 44.73 73.88 -29.50
C ARG A 2 43.51 73.60 -30.41
N ASN A 3 43.68 72.94 -31.59
CA ASN A 3 42.60 72.73 -32.57
C ASN A 3 41.97 71.29 -32.50
N LEU A 4 42.58 70.38 -31.79
CA LEU A 4 42.03 69.01 -31.63
C LEU A 4 40.83 68.89 -30.64
N LEU A 5 40.74 69.86 -29.72
CA LEU A 5 39.64 69.98 -28.75
C LEU A 5 38.38 70.68 -29.28
N ARG A 6 38.41 71.26 -30.48
CA ARG A 6 37.26 71.91 -31.12
C ARG A 6 36.59 71.06 -32.19
N CYS A 7 37.16 69.95 -32.58
CA CYS A 7 36.56 69.06 -33.55
C CYS A 7 35.51 68.16 -32.88
N ARG A 8 34.20 68.46 -33.01
CA ARG A 8 33.09 67.74 -32.43
C ARG A 8 33.12 66.24 -32.76
N ARG A 9 33.66 65.84 -33.91
CA ARG A 9 33.84 64.41 -34.32
C ARG A 9 34.89 63.70 -33.50
N GLY A 10 35.96 64.32 -33.11
CA GLY A 10 37.01 63.76 -32.25
C GLY A 10 36.58 63.62 -30.79
N SER A 11 35.73 64.56 -30.27
CA SER A 11 35.25 64.47 -28.91
C SER A 11 34.23 63.30 -28.68
N VAL A 12 33.43 62.96 -29.70
CA VAL A 12 32.51 61.84 -29.63
C VAL A 12 33.31 60.55 -29.60
N ALA A 13 34.32 60.34 -30.46
CA ALA A 13 35.17 59.16 -30.47
C ALA A 13 35.88 58.95 -29.11
N PHE A 14 36.39 60.02 -28.52
CA PHE A 14 37.04 60.01 -27.22
C PHE A 14 36.07 59.69 -26.09
N ALA A 15 34.88 60.27 -26.09
CA ALA A 15 33.83 59.99 -25.12
C ALA A 15 33.31 58.59 -25.24
N THR A 16 33.19 57.99 -26.46
CA THR A 16 32.80 56.66 -26.72
C THR A 16 33.80 55.62 -26.16
N VAL A 17 35.10 55.89 -26.34
CA VAL A 17 36.15 54.97 -25.79
C VAL A 17 36.16 55.02 -24.28
N ILE A 18 35.97 56.19 -23.63
CA ILE A 18 35.90 56.24 -22.16
C ILE A 18 34.63 55.57 -21.62
N ALA A 19 33.51 55.67 -22.32
CA ALA A 19 32.26 55.02 -21.90
C ALA A 19 32.26 53.51 -22.17
N LEU A 20 32.98 53.06 -23.19
CA LEU A 20 33.01 51.63 -23.58
C LEU A 20 33.66 50.72 -22.51
N VAL A 21 34.73 51.21 -21.88
CA VAL A 21 35.43 50.41 -20.84
C VAL A 21 34.54 50.09 -19.64
N PRO A 22 33.88 51.07 -18.99
CA PRO A 22 32.98 50.72 -17.89
C PRO A 22 31.75 49.95 -18.35
N LEU A 23 31.24 50.19 -19.58
CA LEU A 23 30.12 49.40 -20.12
C LEU A 23 30.49 47.94 -20.27
N ILE A 24 31.63 47.62 -20.87
CA ILE A 24 32.14 46.23 -20.99
C ILE A 24 32.35 45.65 -19.60
N GLY A 25 32.89 46.38 -18.66
CA GLY A 25 33.07 45.93 -17.27
C GLY A 25 31.77 45.53 -16.60
N VAL A 26 30.71 46.33 -16.74
CA VAL A 26 29.38 46.04 -16.16
C VAL A 26 28.74 44.82 -16.82
N VAL A 27 28.78 44.71 -18.16
CA VAL A 27 28.24 43.57 -18.88
C VAL A 27 28.98 42.27 -18.48
N ALA A 28 30.27 42.36 -18.38
CA ALA A 28 31.11 41.21 -18.05
C ALA A 28 30.92 40.73 -16.60
N LEU A 29 30.82 41.64 -15.63
CA LEU A 29 30.47 41.30 -14.24
C LEU A 29 29.05 40.73 -14.14
N GLY A 30 28.12 41.26 -14.92
CA GLY A 30 26.76 40.73 -14.98
C GLY A 30 26.70 39.32 -15.52
N ALA A 31 27.49 38.97 -16.53
CA ALA A 31 27.61 37.65 -17.09
C ALA A 31 28.23 36.66 -16.07
N GLU A 32 29.28 37.05 -15.36
CA GLU A 32 29.93 36.23 -14.34
C GLU A 32 29.00 35.98 -13.13
N ALA A 33 28.30 37.00 -12.67
CA ALA A 33 27.30 36.87 -11.61
C ALA A 33 26.13 35.96 -12.03
N GLY A 34 25.67 36.07 -13.29
CA GLY A 34 24.66 35.18 -13.87
C GLY A 34 25.12 33.72 -13.88
N PHE A 35 26.39 33.47 -14.23
CA PHE A 35 26.97 32.14 -14.17
C PHE A 35 27.01 31.56 -12.74
N TRP A 36 27.38 32.38 -11.75
CA TRP A 36 27.38 31.97 -10.35
C TRP A 36 25.95 31.62 -9.85
N TYR A 37 24.95 32.36 -10.32
CA TYR A 37 23.55 32.06 -10.00
C TYR A 37 23.12 30.68 -10.56
N VAL A 38 23.45 30.40 -11.83
CA VAL A 38 23.18 29.10 -12.44
C VAL A 38 23.90 27.98 -11.68
N LEU A 39 25.17 28.21 -11.32
CA LEU A 39 25.95 27.24 -10.56
C LEU A 39 25.36 26.99 -9.16
N LYS A 40 24.84 28.03 -8.49
CA LYS A 40 24.14 27.91 -7.21
C LYS A 40 22.88 27.05 -7.34
N GLN A 41 22.11 27.22 -8.41
CA GLN A 41 20.93 26.39 -8.71
C GLN A 41 21.31 24.92 -8.94
N ASN A 42 22.35 24.68 -9.71
CA ASN A 42 22.85 23.32 -9.96
C ASN A 42 23.36 22.65 -8.66
N ALA A 43 24.07 23.41 -7.81
CA ALA A 43 24.51 22.92 -6.52
C ALA A 43 23.33 22.59 -5.61
N GLN A 44 22.24 23.38 -5.63
CA GLN A 44 21.03 23.09 -4.87
C GLN A 44 20.37 21.80 -5.38
N ASN A 45 20.17 21.66 -6.68
CA ASN A 45 19.61 20.45 -7.28
C ASN A 45 20.45 19.20 -6.91
N ALA A 46 21.77 19.33 -6.92
CA ALA A 46 22.66 18.23 -6.53
C ALA A 46 22.55 17.90 -5.03
N ALA A 47 22.46 18.92 -4.17
CA ALA A 47 22.29 18.73 -2.73
C ALA A 47 20.93 18.06 -2.41
N ASP A 48 19.86 18.53 -3.05
CA ASP A 48 18.50 17.96 -2.88
C ASP A 48 18.46 16.50 -3.33
N ALA A 49 18.99 16.19 -4.50
CA ALA A 49 19.06 14.82 -5.02
C ALA A 49 19.91 13.91 -4.14
N ALA A 50 21.02 14.40 -3.60
CA ALA A 50 21.91 13.66 -2.73
C ALA A 50 21.27 13.38 -1.37
N ALA A 51 20.67 14.41 -0.73
CA ALA A 51 19.99 14.24 0.54
C ALA A 51 18.80 13.29 0.42
N TYR A 52 18.00 13.44 -0.64
CA TYR A 52 16.84 12.58 -0.90
C TYR A 52 17.25 11.12 -1.13
N SER A 53 18.27 10.87 -1.94
CA SER A 53 18.77 9.51 -2.20
C SER A 53 19.35 8.85 -0.95
N GLY A 54 20.12 9.61 -0.15
CA GLY A 54 20.62 9.13 1.14
C GLY A 54 19.49 8.83 2.11
N GLY A 55 18.48 9.71 2.20
CA GLY A 55 17.28 9.53 3.01
C GLY A 55 16.46 8.30 2.62
N LEU A 56 16.32 8.04 1.30
CA LEU A 56 15.69 6.81 0.79
C LEU A 56 16.41 5.56 1.30
N LYS A 57 17.74 5.54 1.32
CA LYS A 57 18.51 4.40 1.81
C LYS A 57 18.32 4.20 3.31
N VAL A 58 18.28 5.27 4.11
CA VAL A 58 17.99 5.21 5.55
C VAL A 58 16.57 4.69 5.79
N ALA A 59 15.58 5.21 5.08
CA ALA A 59 14.20 4.75 5.14
C ALA A 59 14.08 3.26 4.84
N CYS A 60 14.75 2.83 3.80
CA CYS A 60 14.83 1.46 3.36
C CYS A 60 15.41 0.54 4.44
N SER A 61 16.51 0.92 5.03
CA SER A 61 17.15 0.15 6.10
C SER A 61 16.27 0.03 7.35
N ASN A 62 15.46 1.04 7.62
CA ASN A 62 14.55 1.07 8.78
C ASN A 62 13.23 0.31 8.55
N SER A 63 12.79 0.17 7.28
CA SER A 63 11.51 -0.48 6.97
C SER A 63 11.60 -2.00 6.91
N GLY A 64 12.80 -2.57 6.74
CA GLY A 64 12.98 -4.00 6.51
C GLY A 64 12.37 -4.50 5.20
N SER A 65 12.03 -3.58 4.28
CA SER A 65 11.40 -3.88 3.00
C SER A 65 12.36 -4.60 2.05
N GLY A 66 11.93 -5.71 1.47
CA GLY A 66 12.76 -6.53 0.58
C GLY A 66 13.06 -5.89 -0.79
N ASN A 67 12.34 -4.83 -1.18
CA ASN A 67 12.59 -4.06 -2.42
C ASN A 67 13.64 -2.95 -2.23
N CYS A 68 14.15 -2.79 -1.04
CA CYS A 68 15.34 -2.00 -0.85
C CYS A 68 16.48 -2.69 -1.57
N ASP A 69 16.96 -2.04 -2.62
CA ASP A 69 18.09 -2.46 -3.47
C ASP A 69 18.96 -3.53 -2.78
N SER A 70 18.86 -4.77 -3.25
CA SER A 70 19.42 -5.97 -2.62
C SER A 70 20.96 -5.90 -2.44
N ASN A 71 21.58 -4.87 -2.99
CA ASN A 71 22.97 -4.57 -2.80
C ASN A 71 23.19 -3.81 -1.48
N ASN A 72 23.16 -4.53 -0.38
CA ASN A 72 23.49 -4.01 0.96
C ASN A 72 24.90 -3.40 1.07
N ALA A 73 25.70 -3.51 0.02
CA ALA A 73 27.07 -2.98 -0.05
C ALA A 73 27.15 -1.45 -0.05
N TYR A 74 26.06 -0.76 -0.35
CA TYR A 74 26.06 0.69 -0.48
C TYR A 74 25.20 1.32 0.62
N ASP A 75 25.85 2.10 1.47
CA ASP A 75 25.19 2.87 2.53
C ASP A 75 24.54 4.17 2.02
N TYR A 76 23.95 4.95 2.93
CA TYR A 76 23.31 6.22 2.60
C TYR A 76 24.31 7.27 2.09
N ILE A 77 25.60 7.21 2.54
CA ILE A 77 26.65 8.11 2.12
C ILE A 77 26.99 7.84 0.64
N TYR A 78 27.20 6.58 0.30
CA TYR A 78 27.50 6.18 -1.09
C TYR A 78 26.35 6.60 -2.02
N ARG A 79 25.11 6.32 -1.64
CA ARG A 79 23.94 6.68 -2.46
C ARG A 79 23.78 8.19 -2.62
N GLY A 80 23.98 8.95 -1.55
CA GLY A 80 23.95 10.42 -1.63
C GLY A 80 25.02 10.96 -2.60
N LYS A 81 26.26 10.50 -2.49
CA LYS A 81 27.35 10.90 -3.38
C LYS A 81 27.11 10.49 -4.84
N GLN A 82 26.56 9.30 -5.07
CA GLN A 82 26.17 8.83 -6.40
C GLN A 82 25.18 9.76 -7.09
N PHE A 83 24.20 10.28 -6.36
CA PHE A 83 23.19 11.19 -6.92
C PHE A 83 23.70 12.63 -7.05
N ALA A 84 24.64 13.07 -6.20
CA ALA A 84 25.36 14.31 -6.42
C ALA A 84 26.17 14.24 -7.74
N ASP A 85 26.88 13.14 -7.97
CA ASP A 85 27.67 12.91 -9.18
C ASP A 85 26.81 12.90 -10.46
N LYS A 86 25.63 12.27 -10.43
CA LYS A 86 24.65 12.34 -11.54
C LYS A 86 24.25 13.78 -11.85
N ASN A 87 24.28 14.67 -10.88
CA ASN A 87 24.05 16.10 -11.00
C ASN A 87 25.35 16.90 -11.20
N LYS A 88 26.45 16.24 -11.61
CA LYS A 88 27.75 16.84 -11.96
C LYS A 88 28.54 17.42 -10.79
N PHE A 89 28.26 16.96 -9.56
CA PHE A 89 29.05 17.32 -8.38
C PHE A 89 29.66 16.07 -7.76
N CYS A 90 30.98 15.98 -7.81
CA CYS A 90 31.74 14.88 -7.23
C CYS A 90 33.09 15.37 -6.69
N ASP A 91 33.51 14.88 -5.54
CA ASP A 91 34.86 15.11 -5.02
C ASP A 91 35.80 13.99 -5.49
N PRO A 92 36.73 14.27 -6.42
CA PRO A 92 37.66 13.26 -6.92
C PRO A 92 38.63 12.71 -5.88
N ARG A 93 38.75 13.38 -4.72
CA ARG A 93 39.62 12.99 -3.60
C ARG A 93 38.94 12.02 -2.66
N ASP A 94 37.62 11.81 -2.84
CA ASP A 94 36.82 10.95 -2.00
C ASP A 94 37.06 9.47 -2.34
N GLN A 95 37.47 8.69 -1.35
CA GLN A 95 37.73 7.26 -1.50
C GLN A 95 36.48 6.40 -1.27
N THR A 96 35.37 6.98 -0.77
CA THR A 96 34.15 6.23 -0.47
C THR A 96 33.23 6.10 -1.67
N TYR A 97 33.36 6.98 -2.66
CA TYR A 97 32.62 6.93 -3.91
C TYR A 97 33.52 7.33 -5.10
N PRO A 98 33.75 6.43 -6.08
CA PRO A 98 34.52 6.75 -7.27
C PRO A 98 33.70 7.66 -8.20
N CYS A 99 34.22 8.87 -8.47
CA CYS A 99 33.59 9.84 -9.36
C CYS A 99 33.49 9.31 -10.79
N VAL A 100 32.32 9.46 -11.42
CA VAL A 100 32.08 9.26 -12.85
C VAL A 100 32.21 10.58 -13.59
N SER A 101 31.72 11.69 -12.99
CA SER A 101 31.89 13.03 -13.53
C SER A 101 33.22 13.66 -13.06
N SER A 102 33.70 14.64 -13.81
CA SER A 102 34.88 15.42 -13.45
C SER A 102 34.48 16.88 -13.17
N PRO A 103 35.08 17.52 -12.15
CA PRO A 103 34.91 18.96 -11.96
C PRO A 103 35.31 19.75 -13.20
N PRO A 104 34.74 20.93 -13.43
CA PRO A 104 35.21 21.84 -14.48
C PRO A 104 36.69 22.20 -14.29
N THR A 105 37.39 22.47 -15.38
CA THR A 105 38.82 22.79 -15.36
C THR A 105 39.12 23.96 -14.40
N GLY A 106 40.04 23.75 -13.48
CA GLY A 106 40.44 24.73 -12.46
C GLY A 106 39.48 24.86 -11.27
N ALA A 107 38.35 24.15 -11.28
CA ALA A 107 37.44 24.09 -10.14
C ALA A 107 37.73 22.89 -9.22
N THR A 108 37.41 23.04 -7.95
CA THR A 108 37.40 21.94 -6.99
C THR A 108 35.99 21.76 -6.43
N GLN A 109 35.56 20.51 -6.29
CA GLN A 109 34.22 20.18 -5.75
C GLN A 109 34.37 19.37 -4.47
N THR A 110 33.40 19.54 -3.59
CA THR A 110 33.26 18.74 -2.35
C THR A 110 31.80 18.32 -2.20
N VAL A 111 31.62 17.07 -1.77
CA VAL A 111 30.31 16.49 -1.47
C VAL A 111 30.40 15.78 -0.12
N ALA A 112 29.71 16.29 0.87
CA ALA A 112 29.61 15.69 2.18
C ALA A 112 28.17 15.22 2.45
N ILE A 113 28.03 13.97 2.90
CA ILE A 113 26.76 13.39 3.31
C ILE A 113 26.90 12.94 4.75
N ASP A 114 26.05 13.43 5.62
CA ASP A 114 26.02 13.03 7.02
C ASP A 114 24.59 12.79 7.52
N GLN A 115 24.50 12.23 8.72
CA GLN A 115 23.25 11.93 9.41
C GLN A 115 23.22 12.67 10.74
N PRO A 116 22.77 13.94 10.78
CA PRO A 116 22.76 14.77 11.98
C PRO A 116 21.91 14.15 13.11
N THR A 117 20.86 13.41 12.76
CA THR A 117 20.02 12.62 13.67
C THR A 117 19.64 11.30 13.01
N SER A 118 19.16 10.35 13.78
CA SER A 118 18.70 9.04 13.23
C SER A 118 17.61 9.16 12.17
N THR A 119 16.94 10.32 12.09
CA THR A 119 15.84 10.57 11.16
C THR A 119 16.19 11.62 10.08
N ARG A 120 17.38 12.20 10.08
CA ARG A 120 17.74 13.26 9.13
C ARG A 120 19.02 12.92 8.39
N VAL A 121 18.98 13.10 7.08
CA VAL A 121 20.16 13.03 6.22
C VAL A 121 20.41 14.40 5.61
N ARG A 122 21.64 14.88 5.75
CA ARG A 122 22.07 16.17 5.21
C ARG A 122 23.09 15.95 4.10
N ALA A 123 22.94 16.66 3.01
CA ALA A 123 23.91 16.77 1.94
C ALA A 123 24.44 18.20 1.84
N ILE A 124 25.75 18.35 1.78
CA ILE A 124 26.45 19.62 1.57
C ILE A 124 27.25 19.45 0.27
N VAL A 125 26.94 20.29 -0.70
CA VAL A 125 27.62 20.33 -2.00
C VAL A 125 28.26 21.69 -2.17
N ALA A 126 29.53 21.75 -2.53
CA ALA A 126 30.22 23.00 -2.80
C ALA A 126 31.17 22.87 -3.99
N GLN A 127 31.31 23.97 -4.72
CA GLN A 127 32.29 24.14 -5.78
C GLN A 127 33.05 25.44 -5.59
N GLN A 128 34.35 25.34 -5.52
CA GLN A 128 35.25 26.49 -5.61
C GLN A 128 35.77 26.59 -7.05
N GLN A 129 35.67 27.76 -7.64
CA GLN A 129 36.15 27.99 -9.00
C GLN A 129 36.88 29.32 -9.12
N PRO A 130 37.82 29.44 -10.09
CA PRO A 130 38.47 30.67 -10.38
C PRO A 130 37.47 31.72 -10.92
N THR A 131 37.71 32.96 -10.59
CA THR A 131 37.00 34.11 -11.19
C THR A 131 37.83 34.69 -12.31
N TYR A 132 37.16 35.26 -13.29
CA TYR A 132 37.86 35.88 -14.42
C TYR A 132 37.86 37.38 -14.31
N LEU A 133 36.71 37.99 -14.19
CA LEU A 133 36.56 39.44 -14.15
C LEU A 133 36.57 39.96 -12.71
N ALA A 134 36.01 39.23 -11.78
CA ALA A 134 36.09 39.53 -10.36
C ALA A 134 37.54 39.46 -9.84
N ALA A 135 38.44 38.72 -10.53
CA ALA A 135 39.87 38.71 -10.24
C ALA A 135 40.54 40.09 -10.38
N VAL A 136 40.09 40.91 -11.30
CA VAL A 136 40.55 42.30 -11.46
C VAL A 136 40.23 43.16 -10.23
N LEU A 137 39.17 42.78 -9.50
CA LEU A 137 38.77 43.41 -8.24
C LEU A 137 39.41 42.74 -7.00
N GLY A 138 40.35 41.82 -7.18
CA GLY A 138 41.08 41.16 -6.13
C GLY A 138 40.45 39.85 -5.61
N MET A 139 39.34 39.40 -6.20
CA MET A 139 38.69 38.10 -5.89
C MET A 139 39.19 37.04 -6.86
N SER A 140 40.13 36.20 -6.44
CA SER A 140 40.72 35.16 -7.27
C SER A 140 39.88 33.89 -7.43
N THR A 141 39.02 33.58 -6.43
CA THR A 141 38.14 32.43 -6.42
C THR A 141 36.79 32.77 -5.79
N VAL A 142 35.74 32.04 -6.18
CA VAL A 142 34.44 32.09 -5.53
C VAL A 142 34.07 30.68 -5.06
N ASN A 143 33.48 30.59 -3.87
CA ASN A 143 32.97 29.34 -3.33
C ASN A 143 31.43 29.35 -3.34
N ILE A 144 30.84 28.46 -4.10
CA ILE A 144 29.39 28.33 -4.29
C ILE A 144 28.96 26.98 -3.78
N GLY A 145 28.10 26.96 -2.78
CA GLY A 145 27.64 25.73 -2.18
C GLY A 145 26.14 25.75 -1.88
N ALA A 146 25.61 24.60 -1.63
CA ALA A 146 24.23 24.36 -1.23
C ALA A 146 24.16 23.26 -0.16
N THR A 147 23.15 23.34 0.65
CA THR A 147 22.85 22.33 1.67
C THR A 147 21.39 21.93 1.54
N ALA A 148 21.13 20.63 1.63
CA ALA A 148 19.79 20.09 1.70
C ALA A 148 19.70 19.11 2.88
N ILE A 149 18.56 19.08 3.53
CA ILE A 149 18.25 18.14 4.62
C ILE A 149 16.97 17.43 4.26
N VAL A 150 17.00 16.12 4.41
CA VAL A 150 15.82 15.26 4.30
C VAL A 150 15.50 14.68 5.65
N GLU A 151 14.23 14.67 6.02
CA GLU A 151 13.71 14.00 7.20
C GLU A 151 12.98 12.72 6.81
N VAL A 152 13.44 11.61 7.40
CA VAL A 152 12.81 10.30 7.31
C VAL A 152 11.82 10.20 8.46
N GLN A 153 10.54 10.25 8.17
CA GLN A 153 9.50 10.14 9.19
C GLN A 153 9.47 8.73 9.80
N LYS A 154 8.90 8.62 11.01
CA LYS A 154 8.72 7.30 11.64
C LYS A 154 7.88 6.39 10.74
N PRO A 155 8.24 5.09 10.66
CA PRO A 155 7.47 4.12 9.89
C PRO A 155 6.02 4.10 10.36
N LYS A 156 5.10 4.16 9.41
CA LYS A 156 3.68 4.09 9.67
C LYS A 156 3.09 2.82 9.10
N GLU A 157 2.31 2.12 9.89
CA GLU A 157 1.62 0.92 9.45
C GLU A 157 0.57 1.26 8.40
N VAL A 158 0.49 0.44 7.37
CA VAL A 158 -0.46 0.57 6.28
C VAL A 158 -1.62 -0.37 6.51
N CYS A 159 -2.83 0.17 6.52
CA CYS A 159 -4.05 -0.61 6.64
C CYS A 159 -4.78 -0.78 5.31
N THR A 160 -4.48 0.03 4.31
CA THR A 160 -5.06 -0.12 2.97
C THR A 160 -3.99 0.07 1.93
N LEU A 161 -3.79 -0.93 1.07
CA LEU A 161 -2.84 -0.90 -0.04
C LEU A 161 -3.54 -1.22 -1.36
N GLY A 162 -3.56 -0.25 -2.26
CA GLY A 162 -3.85 -0.46 -3.68
C GLY A 162 -2.58 -0.85 -4.44
N LEU A 163 -2.49 -2.08 -4.93
CA LEU A 163 -1.30 -2.61 -5.60
C LEU A 163 -1.09 -2.02 -7.00
N GLY A 164 -2.19 -1.70 -7.71
CA GLY A 164 -2.12 -1.18 -9.08
C GLY A 164 -1.47 -2.15 -10.08
N ARG A 165 -1.56 -3.48 -9.84
CA ARG A 165 -1.01 -4.51 -10.75
C ARG A 165 -1.58 -4.40 -12.16
N TYR A 166 -2.86 -4.07 -12.23
CA TYR A 166 -3.59 -3.80 -13.45
C TYR A 166 -4.08 -2.36 -13.35
N PRO A 167 -3.29 -1.38 -13.83
CA PRO A 167 -3.54 0.03 -13.57
C PRO A 167 -4.92 0.44 -14.08
N PRO A 168 -5.80 0.89 -13.20
CA PRO A 168 -7.09 1.46 -13.59
C PRO A 168 -6.88 2.89 -14.10
N ASN A 169 -7.82 3.37 -14.88
CA ASN A 169 -7.77 4.75 -15.38
C ASN A 169 -7.73 5.81 -14.28
N ASN A 170 -8.18 5.47 -13.06
CA ASN A 170 -8.40 6.41 -11.95
C ASN A 170 -7.47 6.24 -10.75
N GLY A 171 -6.50 5.32 -10.80
CA GLY A 171 -5.62 5.02 -9.68
C GLY A 171 -6.03 3.79 -8.87
N SER A 172 -5.14 3.29 -8.01
CA SER A 172 -5.36 2.05 -7.26
C SER A 172 -5.99 2.25 -5.87
N LEU A 173 -6.14 3.48 -5.42
CA LEU A 173 -6.93 3.84 -4.22
C LEU A 173 -7.91 4.93 -4.59
N ASN A 174 -9.20 4.63 -4.49
CA ASN A 174 -10.28 5.57 -4.77
C ASN A 174 -11.04 5.90 -3.49
N ILE A 175 -11.16 7.18 -3.17
CA ILE A 175 -11.98 7.69 -2.08
C ILE A 175 -13.16 8.42 -2.72
N ALA A 176 -14.34 7.82 -2.62
CA ALA A 176 -15.52 8.23 -3.37
C ALA A 176 -16.72 8.50 -2.45
N GLY A 177 -17.63 9.36 -2.91
CA GLY A 177 -18.79 9.75 -2.14
C GLY A 177 -18.43 10.49 -0.84
N ASN A 178 -19.35 10.72 0.04
CA ASN A 178 -19.09 11.31 1.36
C ASN A 178 -18.50 10.24 2.31
N SER A 179 -17.29 9.77 1.98
CA SER A 179 -16.64 8.68 2.72
C SER A 179 -16.31 9.12 4.14
N GLN A 180 -16.75 8.35 5.12
CA GLN A 180 -16.35 8.48 6.51
C GLN A 180 -15.41 7.32 6.86
N ILE A 181 -14.13 7.61 7.00
CA ILE A 181 -13.08 6.62 7.29
C ILE A 181 -12.85 6.62 8.80
N THR A 182 -13.09 5.47 9.40
CA THR A 182 -12.99 5.27 10.86
C THR A 182 -11.98 4.16 11.17
N GLY A 183 -11.45 4.15 12.38
CA GLY A 183 -10.49 3.15 12.85
C GLY A 183 -9.35 3.75 13.67
N ASN A 184 -8.33 2.95 13.92
CA ASN A 184 -7.10 3.41 14.55
C ASN A 184 -6.15 3.89 13.46
N GLY A 185 -5.85 5.18 13.44
CA GLY A 185 -5.14 5.86 12.37
C GLY A 185 -3.90 5.14 11.84
N CYS A 186 -3.92 4.85 10.56
CA CYS A 186 -2.91 4.14 9.79
C CYS A 186 -2.68 4.84 8.45
N ALA A 187 -1.77 4.36 7.64
CA ALA A 187 -1.58 4.90 6.31
C ALA A 187 -2.50 4.19 5.29
N LEU A 188 -3.10 4.99 4.41
CA LEU A 188 -3.73 4.53 3.18
C LEU A 188 -2.70 4.70 2.06
N MET A 189 -2.37 3.65 1.33
CA MET A 189 -1.31 3.64 0.33
C MET A 189 -1.81 3.19 -1.04
N SER A 190 -1.41 3.92 -2.06
CA SER A 190 -1.61 3.56 -3.47
C SER A 190 -0.26 3.40 -4.16
N ASN A 191 -0.01 2.26 -4.79
CA ASN A 191 1.17 2.06 -5.64
C ASN A 191 1.04 2.71 -7.03
N ASP A 192 -0.14 3.22 -7.32
CA ASP A 192 -0.44 4.10 -8.45
C ASP A 192 -0.90 5.46 -7.89
N ALA A 193 -1.79 6.16 -8.57
CA ALA A 193 -2.40 7.39 -8.07
C ALA A 193 -3.49 7.12 -7.02
N VAL A 194 -3.72 8.09 -6.14
CA VAL A 194 -4.95 8.15 -5.34
C VAL A 194 -5.98 9.00 -6.09
N MET A 195 -7.24 8.58 -6.11
CA MET A 195 -8.35 9.33 -6.67
C MET A 195 -9.25 9.85 -5.53
N MET A 196 -9.42 11.17 -5.45
CA MET A 196 -10.32 11.82 -4.49
C MET A 196 -11.42 12.57 -5.24
N SER A 197 -12.56 11.90 -5.45
CA SER A 197 -13.71 12.48 -6.13
C SER A 197 -14.62 13.30 -5.21
N SER A 198 -14.44 13.19 -3.91
CA SER A 198 -15.15 13.97 -2.89
C SER A 198 -14.26 14.14 -1.65
N ALA A 199 -14.59 15.12 -0.80
CA ALA A 199 -13.90 15.35 0.45
C ALA A 199 -14.20 14.22 1.45
N PRO A 200 -13.22 13.37 1.83
CA PRO A 200 -13.42 12.35 2.85
C PRO A 200 -13.37 12.97 4.25
N SER A 201 -14.03 12.35 5.20
CA SER A 201 -13.85 12.63 6.61
C SER A 201 -13.12 11.49 7.31
N PHE A 202 -12.23 11.83 8.25
CA PHE A 202 -11.46 10.88 9.03
C PHE A 202 -11.80 11.02 10.50
N THR A 203 -12.13 9.91 11.16
CA THR A 203 -12.37 9.91 12.61
C THR A 203 -11.15 9.39 13.34
N GLY A 204 -10.73 10.10 14.38
CA GLY A 204 -9.51 9.80 15.14
C GLY A 204 -8.26 10.49 14.58
N SER A 205 -7.11 10.21 15.19
CA SER A 205 -5.81 10.79 14.83
C SER A 205 -4.87 9.74 14.25
N GLY A 206 -3.79 10.19 13.64
CA GLY A 206 -2.75 9.26 13.17
C GLY A 206 -2.96 8.73 11.76
N TRP A 207 -3.85 9.28 10.95
CA TRP A 207 -4.01 8.94 9.53
C TRP A 207 -2.89 9.50 8.66
N ALA A 208 -2.62 8.85 7.54
CA ALA A 208 -1.82 9.38 6.43
C ALA A 208 -2.34 8.85 5.09
N ILE A 209 -2.10 9.61 4.02
CA ILE A 209 -2.45 9.22 2.65
C ILE A 209 -1.19 9.28 1.79
N ASN A 210 -0.84 8.17 1.16
CA ASN A 210 0.36 8.10 0.34
C ASN A 210 0.03 7.53 -1.05
N SER A 211 0.70 8.04 -2.07
CA SER A 211 0.62 7.47 -3.41
C SER A 211 1.93 7.60 -4.16
N ALA A 212 2.21 6.68 -5.08
CA ALA A 212 3.44 6.68 -5.86
C ALA A 212 3.34 7.55 -7.13
N SER A 213 2.14 7.73 -7.68
CA SER A 213 1.94 8.40 -8.98
C SER A 213 1.04 9.64 -8.89
N GLY A 214 0.95 10.25 -7.72
CA GLY A 214 0.20 11.48 -7.55
C GLY A 214 -1.22 11.31 -7.03
N CYS A 215 -1.95 12.42 -6.97
CA CYS A 215 -3.36 12.47 -6.64
C CYS A 215 -4.16 12.99 -7.84
N LYS A 216 -5.35 12.43 -8.04
CA LYS A 216 -6.32 12.83 -9.07
C LYS A 216 -7.64 13.23 -8.41
N GLY A 217 -8.36 14.15 -9.02
CA GLY A 217 -9.64 14.65 -8.51
C GLY A 217 -9.55 16.05 -7.92
N GLY A 218 -10.69 16.59 -7.50
CA GLY A 218 -10.79 17.98 -7.03
C GLY A 218 -10.46 18.20 -5.56
N HIS A 219 -10.20 17.13 -4.80
CA HIS A 219 -10.10 17.16 -3.33
C HIS A 219 -8.73 16.73 -2.79
N CYS A 220 -7.68 16.78 -3.64
CA CYS A 220 -6.32 16.36 -3.28
C CYS A 220 -5.64 17.26 -2.24
N ASP A 221 -6.01 18.53 -2.21
CA ASP A 221 -5.39 19.56 -1.38
C ASP A 221 -6.40 20.23 -0.42
N ASP A 222 -7.50 19.54 -0.12
CA ASP A 222 -8.53 20.08 0.77
C ASP A 222 -7.98 20.28 2.19
N ASN A 223 -8.36 21.40 2.80
CA ASN A 223 -8.06 21.68 4.19
C ASN A 223 -8.71 20.62 5.10
N GLY A 224 -7.93 20.06 6.01
CA GLY A 224 -8.41 19.03 6.95
C GLY A 224 -8.11 17.59 6.52
N LEU A 225 -7.51 17.37 5.36
CA LEU A 225 -6.95 16.06 5.01
C LEU A 225 -5.83 15.67 5.98
N PRO A 226 -5.66 14.37 6.23
CA PRO A 226 -4.48 13.86 6.94
C PRO A 226 -3.18 14.24 6.23
N PRO A 227 -2.02 14.20 6.92
CA PRO A 227 -0.73 14.31 6.26
C PRO A 227 -0.65 13.38 5.05
N HIS A 228 -0.21 13.92 3.91
CA HIS A 228 -0.20 13.17 2.65
C HIS A 228 1.12 13.35 1.91
N ASN A 229 1.49 12.32 1.14
CA ASN A 229 2.64 12.33 0.22
C ASN A 229 2.24 11.64 -1.08
N TYR A 230 2.07 12.43 -2.13
CA TYR A 230 1.68 11.96 -3.46
C TYR A 230 2.87 11.63 -4.38
N ALA A 231 4.07 11.55 -3.82
CA ALA A 231 5.30 11.09 -4.47
C ALA A 231 6.03 10.06 -3.59
N ALA A 232 5.27 9.20 -2.91
CA ALA A 232 5.81 8.14 -2.07
C ALA A 232 6.42 7.02 -2.93
N LEU A 233 7.34 6.27 -2.35
CA LEU A 233 7.79 5.04 -3.00
C LEU A 233 6.65 4.01 -3.01
N PRO A 234 6.52 3.20 -4.11
CA PRO A 234 5.61 2.08 -4.11
C PRO A 234 5.91 1.14 -2.93
N ALA A 235 4.87 0.70 -2.26
CA ALA A 235 4.97 -0.21 -1.14
C ALA A 235 5.07 -1.66 -1.61
N ASP A 236 5.87 -2.46 -0.92
CA ASP A 236 5.95 -3.90 -1.16
C ASP A 236 4.66 -4.60 -0.74
N ASN A 237 4.32 -5.64 -1.46
CA ASN A 237 3.23 -6.51 -1.10
C ASN A 237 3.71 -7.54 -0.05
N PRO A 238 3.32 -7.42 1.23
CA PRO A 238 3.78 -8.32 2.28
C PRO A 238 3.25 -9.74 2.12
N LEU A 239 2.14 -9.91 1.39
CA LEU A 239 1.47 -11.19 1.17
C LEU A 239 1.77 -11.81 -0.21
N LYS A 240 2.78 -11.33 -0.93
CA LYS A 240 3.16 -11.84 -2.25
C LYS A 240 3.39 -13.36 -2.29
N ALA A 241 3.82 -13.96 -1.17
CA ALA A 241 4.03 -15.40 -1.09
C ALA A 241 2.71 -16.22 -1.25
N LEU A 242 1.55 -15.61 -0.99
CA LEU A 242 0.26 -16.25 -1.21
C LEU A 242 -0.04 -16.45 -2.70
N ASP A 243 0.49 -15.61 -3.59
CA ASP A 243 0.23 -15.71 -5.04
C ASP A 243 0.71 -17.04 -5.63
N THR A 244 1.71 -17.67 -5.03
CA THR A 244 2.33 -18.92 -5.50
C THR A 244 2.25 -20.05 -4.49
N ALA A 245 1.35 -19.94 -3.51
CA ALA A 245 1.21 -20.93 -2.47
C ALA A 245 0.69 -22.27 -3.02
N SER A 246 1.21 -23.38 -2.51
CA SER A 246 0.85 -24.74 -2.98
C SER A 246 -0.62 -25.09 -2.75
N PHE A 247 -1.27 -24.48 -1.75
CA PHE A 247 -2.69 -24.69 -1.47
C PHE A 247 -3.63 -23.97 -2.47
N ASN A 248 -3.11 -23.14 -3.40
CA ASN A 248 -3.91 -22.53 -4.46
C ASN A 248 -4.38 -23.53 -5.53
N THR A 249 -4.05 -24.80 -5.37
CA THR A 249 -4.52 -25.88 -6.23
C THR A 249 -5.80 -26.50 -5.65
N PHE A 250 -6.92 -26.30 -6.34
CA PHE A 250 -8.19 -26.90 -5.92
C PHE A 250 -8.25 -28.38 -6.33
N PRO A 251 -8.64 -29.30 -5.42
CA PRO A 251 -8.69 -30.72 -5.74
C PRO A 251 -9.79 -31.05 -6.74
N THR A 252 -9.56 -32.08 -7.55
CA THR A 252 -10.60 -32.63 -8.42
C THR A 252 -11.62 -33.37 -7.57
N LEU A 253 -12.86 -32.92 -7.58
CA LEU A 253 -13.95 -33.55 -6.80
C LEU A 253 -14.76 -34.53 -7.66
N SER A 254 -14.98 -35.72 -7.10
CA SER A 254 -15.86 -36.73 -7.65
C SER A 254 -16.83 -37.20 -6.58
N GLY A 255 -17.74 -38.11 -6.91
CA GLY A 255 -18.79 -38.54 -5.99
C GLY A 255 -20.07 -37.70 -6.10
N ASN A 256 -21.07 -38.07 -5.36
CA ASN A 256 -22.37 -37.40 -5.26
C ASN A 256 -23.08 -37.81 -3.96
N SER A 257 -22.38 -37.70 -2.82
CA SER A 257 -22.94 -38.02 -1.52
C SER A 257 -24.06 -37.03 -1.17
N ASN A 258 -25.01 -37.49 -0.35
CA ASN A 258 -26.08 -36.64 0.15
C ASN A 258 -25.90 -36.40 1.65
N ALA A 259 -26.33 -35.23 2.12
CA ALA A 259 -26.45 -34.98 3.55
C ALA A 259 -27.49 -35.94 4.17
N ALA A 260 -27.19 -36.47 5.36
CA ALA A 260 -28.08 -37.38 6.05
C ALA A 260 -29.25 -36.63 6.70
N SER A 261 -30.50 -37.05 6.43
CA SER A 261 -31.65 -36.54 7.19
C SER A 261 -31.58 -37.05 8.62
N VAL A 262 -31.73 -36.14 9.58
CA VAL A 262 -31.63 -36.43 11.02
C VAL A 262 -32.76 -35.78 11.81
N SER A 263 -33.01 -36.30 13.02
CA SER A 263 -33.93 -35.62 13.95
C SER A 263 -33.39 -34.26 14.33
N CYS A 264 -34.25 -33.25 14.32
CA CYS A 264 -33.87 -31.89 14.78
C CYS A 264 -33.68 -31.83 16.32
N ALA A 265 -34.26 -32.75 17.05
CA ALA A 265 -34.12 -32.79 18.49
C ALA A 265 -32.75 -33.35 18.92
N GLY A 266 -32.12 -32.71 19.90
CA GLY A 266 -30.85 -33.18 20.47
C GLY A 266 -29.61 -32.90 19.63
N LEU A 267 -29.72 -32.10 18.57
CA LEU A 267 -28.56 -31.64 17.79
C LEU A 267 -27.68 -30.67 18.57
N SER A 268 -26.40 -30.72 18.32
CA SER A 268 -25.40 -29.79 18.88
C SER A 268 -24.53 -29.25 17.74
N PRO A 269 -24.53 -27.94 17.45
CA PRO A 269 -25.41 -26.91 18.04
C PRO A 269 -26.91 -27.19 17.82
N ALA A 270 -27.74 -26.62 18.69
CA ALA A 270 -29.18 -26.83 18.64
C ALA A 270 -29.82 -26.27 17.36
N ALA A 271 -30.77 -27.04 16.82
CA ALA A 271 -31.57 -26.57 15.70
C ALA A 271 -32.41 -25.35 16.09
N PRO A 272 -32.76 -24.46 15.15
CA PRO A 272 -33.71 -23.37 15.39
C PRO A 272 -35.06 -23.90 15.90
N VAL A 273 -35.71 -23.08 16.74
CA VAL A 273 -37.06 -23.42 17.21
C VAL A 273 -38.02 -23.54 16.02
N GLY A 274 -38.75 -24.67 15.97
CA GLY A 274 -39.68 -24.93 14.87
C GLY A 274 -39.06 -25.60 13.63
N ALA A 275 -37.77 -25.88 13.62
CA ALA A 275 -37.16 -26.66 12.55
C ALA A 275 -37.69 -28.07 12.50
N THR A 276 -38.05 -28.55 11.32
CA THR A 276 -38.61 -29.89 11.10
C THR A 276 -37.77 -30.72 10.13
N ARG A 277 -36.96 -30.05 9.28
CA ARG A 277 -36.13 -30.68 8.24
C ARG A 277 -34.66 -30.44 8.53
N CYS A 278 -34.04 -31.35 9.28
CA CYS A 278 -32.66 -31.22 9.69
C CYS A 278 -31.77 -32.23 8.95
N TYR A 279 -30.59 -31.76 8.58
CA TYR A 279 -29.60 -32.54 7.87
C TYR A 279 -28.26 -32.49 8.56
N SER A 280 -27.52 -33.58 8.54
CA SER A 280 -26.18 -33.71 9.07
C SER A 280 -25.18 -33.93 7.93
N VAL A 281 -24.05 -33.25 8.02
CA VAL A 281 -22.90 -33.36 7.11
C VAL A 281 -21.70 -33.81 7.92
N SER A 282 -21.06 -34.90 7.50
CA SER A 282 -19.87 -35.49 8.15
C SER A 282 -18.63 -35.28 7.27
N PRO A 283 -17.40 -35.38 7.83
CA PRO A 283 -16.18 -35.34 7.04
C PRO A 283 -16.21 -36.43 5.94
N ASN A 284 -15.66 -36.07 4.79
CA ASN A 284 -15.65 -36.96 3.61
C ASN A 284 -14.30 -36.80 2.84
N THR A 285 -14.21 -37.35 1.64
CA THR A 285 -13.04 -37.27 0.77
C THR A 285 -13.40 -36.62 -0.56
N ALA A 286 -12.41 -36.23 -1.33
CA ALA A 286 -12.63 -35.65 -2.67
C ALA A 286 -13.37 -36.61 -3.62
N SER A 287 -13.21 -37.95 -3.41
CA SER A 287 -13.91 -39.00 -4.19
C SER A 287 -15.35 -39.25 -3.71
N THR A 288 -15.71 -38.81 -2.50
CA THR A 288 -17.06 -38.95 -1.92
C THR A 288 -17.69 -37.58 -1.66
N ALA A 289 -17.31 -36.57 -2.48
CA ALA A 289 -17.80 -35.21 -2.31
C ALA A 289 -19.33 -35.15 -2.30
N TYR A 290 -19.86 -34.23 -1.49
CA TYR A 290 -21.29 -33.97 -1.43
C TYR A 290 -21.77 -33.34 -2.76
N GLY A 291 -22.94 -33.77 -3.22
CA GLY A 291 -23.68 -33.16 -4.29
C GLY A 291 -24.43 -31.90 -3.85
N ASN A 292 -25.63 -31.72 -4.40
CA ASN A 292 -26.48 -30.59 -4.01
C ASN A 292 -26.98 -30.74 -2.58
N MET A 293 -26.98 -29.65 -1.81
CA MET A 293 -27.63 -29.59 -0.53
C MET A 293 -29.18 -29.58 -0.69
N PRO A 294 -29.91 -30.13 0.29
CA PRO A 294 -31.38 -30.10 0.24
C PRO A 294 -31.91 -28.65 0.25
N ASN A 295 -32.58 -28.24 -0.83
CA ASN A 295 -33.15 -26.89 -0.97
C ASN A 295 -34.26 -26.56 0.03
N ASN A 296 -34.82 -27.58 0.64
CA ASN A 296 -35.91 -27.46 1.60
C ASN A 296 -35.50 -27.68 3.06
N ALA A 297 -34.18 -27.63 3.35
CA ALA A 297 -33.71 -27.73 4.72
C ALA A 297 -34.17 -26.51 5.56
N ASP A 298 -34.42 -26.76 6.84
CA ASP A 298 -34.59 -25.73 7.87
C ASP A 298 -33.28 -25.55 8.62
N TYR A 299 -32.52 -26.62 8.79
CA TYR A 299 -31.25 -26.61 9.49
C TYR A 299 -30.26 -27.63 8.89
N VAL A 300 -29.02 -27.22 8.71
CA VAL A 300 -27.90 -28.04 8.32
C VAL A 300 -26.80 -27.95 9.39
N VAL A 301 -26.43 -29.09 9.97
CA VAL A 301 -25.36 -29.14 10.97
C VAL A 301 -24.19 -29.97 10.49
N PHE A 302 -23.00 -29.48 10.67
CA PHE A 302 -21.77 -30.21 10.42
C PHE A 302 -21.33 -30.92 11.69
N THR A 303 -20.88 -32.16 11.55
CA THR A 303 -20.47 -33.04 12.66
C THR A 303 -19.06 -33.58 12.43
N GLY A 304 -18.42 -34.12 13.48
CA GLY A 304 -17.08 -34.72 13.35
C GLY A 304 -15.95 -33.74 13.11
N GLY A 305 -16.13 -32.46 13.53
CA GLY A 305 -15.16 -31.41 13.33
C GLY A 305 -13.86 -31.61 14.10
N SER A 306 -12.75 -31.27 13.45
CA SER A 306 -11.40 -31.15 14.03
C SER A 306 -10.54 -30.24 13.15
N THR A 307 -9.36 -29.89 13.60
CA THR A 307 -8.43 -29.06 12.81
C THR A 307 -8.02 -29.68 11.47
N THR A 308 -8.16 -31.02 11.33
CA THR A 308 -7.80 -31.80 10.14
C THR A 308 -9.00 -32.41 9.44
N ALA A 309 -10.22 -32.26 9.98
CA ALA A 309 -11.43 -32.77 9.32
C ALA A 309 -11.66 -32.05 7.99
N THR A 310 -11.95 -32.78 6.93
CA THR A 310 -12.16 -32.24 5.59
C THR A 310 -13.58 -32.48 5.10
N TYR A 311 -14.12 -31.48 4.39
CA TYR A 311 -15.46 -31.49 3.83
C TYR A 311 -15.42 -31.01 2.38
N TYR A 312 -15.90 -31.85 1.45
CA TYR A 312 -15.85 -31.57 0.03
C TYR A 312 -17.26 -31.48 -0.57
N PHE A 313 -17.50 -30.38 -1.31
CA PHE A 313 -18.76 -30.09 -2.00
C PHE A 313 -18.51 -29.85 -3.48
N LYS A 314 -19.02 -30.76 -4.33
CA LYS A 314 -18.82 -30.74 -5.78
C LYS A 314 -19.81 -29.82 -6.49
N SER A 315 -20.98 -29.61 -5.94
CA SER A 315 -22.04 -28.78 -6.50
C SER A 315 -22.31 -27.53 -5.67
N GLY A 316 -23.20 -26.67 -6.11
CA GLY A 316 -23.54 -25.45 -5.39
C GLY A 316 -24.02 -25.70 -3.95
N PHE A 317 -23.54 -24.85 -3.04
CA PHE A 317 -23.94 -24.82 -1.64
C PHE A 317 -24.78 -23.56 -1.38
N THR A 318 -25.96 -23.55 -1.97
CA THR A 318 -26.92 -22.45 -1.90
C THR A 318 -28.25 -22.92 -1.33
N PHE A 319 -28.93 -22.03 -0.60
CA PHE A 319 -30.18 -22.31 0.06
C PHE A 319 -31.21 -21.19 -0.21
N SER A 320 -32.48 -21.53 -0.08
CA SER A 320 -33.55 -20.54 0.03
C SER A 320 -33.44 -19.77 1.36
N SER A 321 -34.05 -18.61 1.43
CA SER A 321 -34.11 -17.80 2.67
C SER A 321 -34.64 -18.62 3.84
N SER A 322 -34.17 -18.32 5.06
CA SER A 322 -34.52 -18.92 6.34
C SER A 322 -33.80 -20.21 6.76
N VAL A 323 -32.90 -20.75 5.97
CA VAL A 323 -32.06 -21.87 6.41
C VAL A 323 -30.98 -21.36 7.37
N LYS A 324 -30.73 -22.15 8.44
CA LYS A 324 -29.53 -21.98 9.28
C LYS A 324 -28.55 -23.10 8.97
N VAL A 325 -27.28 -22.74 8.79
CA VAL A 325 -26.18 -23.68 8.63
C VAL A 325 -25.19 -23.46 9.75
N SER A 326 -24.85 -24.53 10.51
CA SER A 326 -23.82 -24.47 11.54
C SER A 326 -22.66 -25.37 11.14
N PHE A 327 -21.51 -24.76 10.89
CA PHE A 327 -20.29 -25.46 10.51
C PHE A 327 -19.59 -26.04 11.74
N ALA A 328 -18.78 -27.08 11.52
CA ALA A 328 -17.83 -27.61 12.50
C ALA A 328 -16.42 -27.15 12.18
N GLN A 329 -15.49 -27.24 13.10
CA GLN A 329 -14.09 -26.94 12.85
C GLN A 329 -13.53 -27.83 11.74
N GLY A 330 -12.82 -27.25 10.73
CA GLY A 330 -12.33 -28.09 9.63
C GLY A 330 -11.70 -27.34 8.47
N ILE A 331 -11.50 -28.11 7.40
CA ILE A 331 -11.04 -27.63 6.09
C ILE A 331 -12.13 -27.94 5.07
N TYR A 332 -12.57 -26.95 4.34
CA TYR A 332 -13.74 -27.03 3.46
C TYR A 332 -13.36 -26.71 2.02
N TYR A 333 -13.92 -27.49 1.07
CA TYR A 333 -13.73 -27.30 -0.35
C TYR A 333 -15.09 -27.20 -1.05
N PHE A 334 -15.40 -26.02 -1.58
CA PHE A 334 -16.64 -25.74 -2.29
C PHE A 334 -16.39 -25.50 -3.77
N SER A 335 -17.01 -26.31 -4.63
CA SER A 335 -17.06 -26.08 -6.06
C SER A 335 -18.46 -25.65 -6.47
N GLY A 336 -18.59 -24.51 -7.17
CA GLY A 336 -19.89 -23.94 -7.56
C GLY A 336 -20.33 -22.78 -6.67
N ALA A 337 -21.56 -22.30 -6.84
CA ALA A 337 -22.08 -21.15 -6.11
C ALA A 337 -22.24 -21.46 -4.60
N PHE A 338 -21.98 -20.44 -3.76
CA PHE A 338 -22.04 -20.60 -2.31
C PHE A 338 -22.85 -19.47 -1.64
N GLY A 339 -23.61 -19.84 -0.62
CA GLY A 339 -24.28 -18.89 0.29
C GLY A 339 -25.65 -18.46 -0.18
N GLY A 340 -25.91 -17.17 -0.07
CA GLY A 340 -27.20 -16.53 -0.30
C GLY A 340 -27.66 -15.69 0.89
N ASN A 341 -28.95 -15.40 0.98
CA ASN A 341 -29.53 -14.63 2.10
C ASN A 341 -29.98 -15.56 3.23
N VAL A 342 -28.99 -16.23 3.88
CA VAL A 342 -29.20 -17.30 4.87
C VAL A 342 -28.41 -17.01 6.13
N THR A 343 -28.71 -17.76 7.22
CA THR A 343 -27.91 -17.69 8.45
C THR A 343 -26.77 -18.71 8.37
N LEU A 344 -25.53 -18.23 8.31
CA LEU A 344 -24.33 -19.05 8.32
C LEU A 344 -23.57 -18.85 9.62
N ASP A 345 -23.40 -19.90 10.40
CA ASP A 345 -22.55 -19.90 11.59
C ASP A 345 -21.32 -20.74 11.31
N PHE A 346 -20.25 -20.07 10.88
CA PHE A 346 -18.99 -20.69 10.59
C PHE A 346 -18.29 -21.16 11.87
N ALA A 347 -17.41 -22.13 11.74
CA ALA A 347 -16.49 -22.54 12.79
C ALA A 347 -15.05 -22.21 12.40
N PRO A 348 -14.10 -22.22 13.35
CA PRO A 348 -12.69 -22.02 13.04
C PRO A 348 -12.20 -23.00 11.98
N GLY A 349 -11.52 -22.47 10.94
CA GLY A 349 -11.05 -23.31 9.85
C GLY A 349 -10.71 -22.55 8.57
N THR A 350 -10.36 -23.32 7.53
CA THR A 350 -10.03 -22.79 6.22
C THR A 350 -11.06 -23.25 5.19
N TYR A 351 -11.61 -22.30 4.44
CA TYR A 351 -12.69 -22.50 3.49
C TYR A 351 -12.20 -22.16 2.09
N PHE A 352 -12.00 -23.18 1.26
CA PHE A 352 -11.58 -23.05 -0.12
C PHE A 352 -12.79 -22.99 -1.06
N PHE A 353 -12.80 -22.01 -1.95
CA PHE A 353 -13.83 -21.83 -2.96
C PHE A 353 -13.22 -21.88 -4.35
N ASN A 354 -13.78 -22.69 -5.21
CA ASN A 354 -13.58 -22.64 -6.65
C ASN A 354 -14.95 -22.45 -7.30
N ALA A 355 -15.56 -21.30 -7.01
CA ALA A 355 -16.97 -21.03 -7.23
C ALA A 355 -17.17 -19.81 -8.13
N SER A 356 -18.28 -19.79 -8.89
CA SER A 356 -18.64 -18.65 -9.72
C SER A 356 -19.20 -17.47 -8.91
N ALA A 357 -19.85 -17.74 -7.77
CA ALA A 357 -20.42 -16.73 -6.90
C ALA A 357 -20.38 -17.18 -5.43
N ILE A 358 -19.91 -16.28 -4.57
CA ILE A 358 -19.90 -16.42 -3.12
C ILE A 358 -20.68 -15.23 -2.56
N THR A 359 -21.85 -15.50 -1.96
CA THR A 359 -22.74 -14.44 -1.44
C THR A 359 -22.94 -14.63 0.06
N LEU A 360 -22.45 -13.67 0.83
CA LEU A 360 -22.68 -13.57 2.27
C LEU A 360 -23.74 -12.48 2.50
N GLY A 361 -25.02 -12.83 2.24
CA GLY A 361 -26.15 -11.89 2.19
C GLY A 361 -27.04 -11.86 3.43
N GLY A 362 -26.97 -12.89 4.29
CA GLY A 362 -27.78 -13.01 5.50
C GLY A 362 -27.02 -12.64 6.77
N ASN A 363 -27.33 -13.38 7.86
CA ASN A 363 -26.55 -13.31 9.09
C ASN A 363 -25.40 -14.30 9.04
N VAL A 364 -24.18 -13.78 9.01
CA VAL A 364 -22.96 -14.60 8.90
C VAL A 364 -22.10 -14.34 10.13
N THR A 365 -21.85 -15.39 10.90
CA THR A 365 -21.11 -15.32 12.15
C THR A 365 -20.11 -16.47 12.26
N CYS A 366 -19.21 -16.38 13.22
CA CYS A 366 -18.46 -17.49 13.73
C CYS A 366 -18.62 -17.50 15.25
N SER A 367 -19.64 -18.19 15.73
CA SER A 367 -20.01 -18.16 17.16
C SER A 367 -18.95 -18.83 18.05
N THR A 368 -18.14 -19.72 17.51
CA THR A 368 -17.06 -20.44 18.19
C THR A 368 -15.67 -19.85 17.94
N CYS A 369 -15.56 -18.81 17.10
CA CYS A 369 -14.33 -18.05 16.95
C CYS A 369 -14.04 -17.27 18.22
N THR A 370 -12.81 -17.26 18.66
CA THR A 370 -12.37 -16.43 19.78
C THR A 370 -11.89 -15.08 19.28
N SER A 371 -12.09 -14.05 20.10
CA SER A 371 -11.59 -12.72 19.74
C SER A 371 -10.08 -12.77 19.47
N TRP A 372 -9.61 -11.88 18.63
CA TRP A 372 -8.23 -11.75 18.15
C TRP A 372 -7.13 -11.77 19.23
N THR A 373 -7.46 -11.63 20.49
CA THR A 373 -6.53 -11.67 21.62
C THR A 373 -6.40 -13.09 22.18
N GLY A 374 -5.20 -13.64 22.19
CA GLY A 374 -4.89 -14.94 22.76
C GLY A 374 -4.73 -16.06 21.73
N THR A 375 -5.37 -17.20 21.92
CA THR A 375 -5.28 -18.40 21.05
C THR A 375 -6.00 -18.26 19.71
N GLY A 376 -6.63 -17.11 19.47
CA GLY A 376 -7.26 -16.61 18.24
C GLY A 376 -7.71 -17.65 17.22
N LEU A 377 -8.73 -18.44 17.55
CA LEU A 377 -9.42 -19.31 16.58
C LEU A 377 -10.27 -18.43 15.65
N GLY A 378 -10.14 -18.62 14.36
CA GLY A 378 -10.84 -17.82 13.36
C GLY A 378 -11.05 -18.56 12.05
N THR A 379 -11.55 -17.83 11.07
CA THR A 379 -11.85 -18.34 9.73
C THR A 379 -10.94 -17.71 8.70
N THR A 380 -10.54 -18.49 7.70
CA THR A 380 -9.87 -18.02 6.48
C THR A 380 -10.64 -18.50 5.26
N PHE A 381 -10.90 -17.60 4.32
CA PHE A 381 -11.57 -17.90 3.06
C PHE A 381 -10.57 -17.73 1.92
N VAL A 382 -10.28 -18.82 1.21
CA VAL A 382 -9.38 -18.85 0.04
C VAL A 382 -10.23 -18.99 -1.22
N LEU A 383 -10.22 -17.97 -2.07
CA LEU A 383 -11.01 -17.87 -3.28
C LEU A 383 -10.13 -18.15 -4.48
N LEU A 384 -10.46 -19.20 -5.23
CA LEU A 384 -9.72 -19.69 -6.38
C LEU A 384 -10.60 -19.68 -7.63
N GLY A 385 -9.97 -19.84 -8.79
CA GLY A 385 -10.67 -19.88 -10.07
C GLY A 385 -11.41 -18.56 -10.37
N ASP A 386 -12.62 -18.66 -10.93
CA ASP A 386 -13.45 -17.48 -11.26
C ASP A 386 -14.37 -17.05 -10.10
N SER A 387 -13.90 -17.19 -8.87
CA SER A 387 -14.66 -16.82 -7.69
C SER A 387 -14.93 -15.33 -7.62
N LYS A 388 -16.17 -14.98 -7.23
CA LYS A 388 -16.61 -13.60 -6.97
C LYS A 388 -17.22 -13.49 -5.59
N LEU A 389 -16.68 -12.64 -4.74
CA LEU A 389 -17.19 -12.40 -3.38
C LEU A 389 -18.14 -11.20 -3.35
N THR A 390 -19.31 -11.40 -2.76
CA THR A 390 -20.25 -10.34 -2.42
C THR A 390 -20.66 -10.46 -0.96
N ILE A 391 -20.44 -9.39 -0.19
CA ILE A 391 -20.88 -9.27 1.20
C ILE A 391 -21.94 -8.17 1.25
N SER A 392 -23.19 -8.57 1.55
CA SER A 392 -24.33 -7.64 1.60
C SER A 392 -25.19 -7.79 2.85
N GLY A 393 -24.89 -8.78 3.69
CA GLY A 393 -25.61 -9.08 4.94
C GLY A 393 -24.94 -8.51 6.20
N ASN A 394 -25.40 -8.99 7.34
CA ASN A 394 -24.73 -8.74 8.62
C ASN A 394 -23.64 -9.81 8.81
N VAL A 395 -22.39 -9.42 8.72
CA VAL A 395 -21.26 -10.35 8.72
C VAL A 395 -20.32 -10.02 9.88
N SER A 396 -20.01 -11.01 10.71
CA SER A 396 -19.07 -10.89 11.81
C SER A 396 -18.10 -12.08 11.77
N LEU A 397 -16.91 -11.85 11.22
CA LEU A 397 -15.87 -12.85 10.99
C LEU A 397 -14.51 -12.33 11.43
N SER A 398 -13.65 -13.22 11.89
CA SER A 398 -12.26 -12.89 12.23
C SER A 398 -11.29 -13.95 11.73
N ALA A 399 -10.13 -13.49 11.26
CA ALA A 399 -9.04 -14.35 10.85
C ALA A 399 -8.42 -15.11 12.04
N PRO A 400 -7.81 -16.28 11.84
CA PRO A 400 -7.10 -16.99 12.88
C PRO A 400 -5.72 -16.36 13.15
N VAL A 401 -5.26 -16.39 14.39
CA VAL A 401 -3.86 -16.10 14.73
C VAL A 401 -2.93 -17.14 14.12
N THR A 402 -3.34 -18.40 14.18
CA THR A 402 -2.64 -19.53 13.56
C THR A 402 -3.62 -20.29 12.68
N ASN A 403 -3.31 -20.38 11.39
CA ASN A 403 -4.13 -21.10 10.42
C ASN A 403 -3.81 -22.59 10.43
N ASN A 404 -4.82 -23.44 10.22
CA ASN A 404 -4.71 -24.91 10.25
C ASN A 404 -4.16 -25.53 8.95
N VAL A 405 -3.99 -24.76 7.88
CA VAL A 405 -3.47 -25.24 6.59
C VAL A 405 -2.05 -24.72 6.33
N SER A 406 -1.82 -23.44 6.55
CA SER A 406 -0.53 -22.80 6.24
C SER A 406 -0.26 -21.59 7.13
N SER A 407 1.00 -21.43 7.55
CA SER A 407 1.44 -20.24 8.29
C SER A 407 1.37 -18.97 7.44
N LEU A 408 1.34 -19.06 6.11
CA LEU A 408 1.13 -17.92 5.22
C LEU A 408 -0.25 -17.29 5.39
N LEU A 409 -1.22 -18.06 5.86
CA LEU A 409 -2.60 -17.63 6.10
C LEU A 409 -2.83 -17.13 7.54
N ASN A 410 -1.81 -17.04 8.37
CA ASN A 410 -1.93 -16.49 9.71
C ASN A 410 -2.35 -15.02 9.65
N GLY A 411 -3.46 -14.69 10.29
CA GLY A 411 -4.01 -13.33 10.27
C GLY A 411 -4.75 -12.94 9.00
N VAL A 412 -4.94 -13.86 8.05
CA VAL A 412 -5.63 -13.62 6.78
C VAL A 412 -7.08 -14.08 6.87
N LEU A 413 -8.01 -13.16 6.66
CA LEU A 413 -9.46 -13.48 6.61
C LEU A 413 -9.88 -13.91 5.19
N PHE A 414 -9.48 -13.14 4.19
CA PHE A 414 -9.72 -13.43 2.77
C PHE A 414 -8.40 -13.48 2.01
N ASP A 415 -8.21 -14.52 1.21
CA ASP A 415 -7.16 -14.68 0.20
C ASP A 415 -7.83 -14.97 -1.14
N ASP A 416 -7.91 -13.97 -2.01
CA ASP A 416 -8.59 -14.07 -3.30
C ASP A 416 -7.58 -14.10 -4.44
N GLN A 417 -7.35 -15.28 -4.99
CA GLN A 417 -6.47 -15.53 -6.12
C GLN A 417 -7.22 -15.58 -7.47
N ALA A 418 -8.49 -15.15 -7.48
CA ALA A 418 -9.25 -15.07 -8.73
C ALA A 418 -8.55 -14.16 -9.75
N PRO A 419 -8.58 -14.50 -11.06
CA PRO A 419 -7.93 -13.70 -12.09
C PRO A 419 -8.63 -12.35 -12.27
N ASN A 420 -7.89 -11.37 -12.81
CA ASN A 420 -8.46 -10.06 -13.13
C ASN A 420 -9.47 -10.17 -14.28
N LYS A 421 -10.73 -10.28 -13.90
CA LYS A 421 -11.89 -10.23 -14.82
C LYS A 421 -12.92 -9.28 -14.25
N SER A 422 -13.64 -8.59 -15.12
CA SER A 422 -14.65 -7.59 -14.71
C SER A 422 -15.78 -8.18 -13.85
N ASN A 423 -16.05 -9.49 -13.96
CA ASN A 423 -17.04 -10.18 -13.15
C ASN A 423 -16.53 -10.67 -11.79
N ASN A 424 -15.21 -10.59 -11.53
CA ASN A 424 -14.62 -11.07 -10.28
C ASN A 424 -14.44 -9.95 -9.23
N ALA A 425 -14.81 -8.70 -9.55
CA ALA A 425 -14.72 -7.59 -8.60
C ALA A 425 -15.48 -7.90 -7.30
N VAL A 426 -14.87 -7.58 -6.17
CA VAL A 426 -15.39 -7.83 -4.82
C VAL A 426 -16.22 -6.64 -4.36
N SER A 427 -17.42 -6.92 -3.85
CA SER A 427 -18.29 -5.90 -3.26
C SER A 427 -18.57 -6.23 -1.79
N ILE A 428 -18.20 -5.29 -0.91
CA ILE A 428 -18.52 -5.32 0.51
C ILE A 428 -19.42 -4.12 0.76
N SER A 429 -20.73 -4.36 0.81
CA SER A 429 -21.76 -3.31 0.89
C SER A 429 -23.00 -3.80 1.62
N GLY A 430 -23.76 -2.90 2.19
CA GLY A 430 -24.98 -3.25 2.95
C GLY A 430 -24.67 -3.73 4.37
N GLY A 431 -25.68 -3.94 5.19
CA GLY A 431 -25.61 -4.51 6.53
C GLY A 431 -24.54 -3.93 7.45
N THR A 432 -24.31 -4.63 8.57
CA THR A 432 -23.18 -4.36 9.47
C THR A 432 -22.11 -5.40 9.22
N ALA A 433 -20.95 -5.01 8.69
CA ALA A 433 -19.84 -5.92 8.47
C ALA A 433 -18.71 -5.66 9.49
N SER A 434 -18.41 -6.66 10.30
CA SER A 434 -17.29 -6.69 11.25
C SER A 434 -16.29 -7.73 10.75
N LEU A 435 -15.29 -7.29 10.01
CA LEU A 435 -14.30 -8.15 9.38
C LEU A 435 -12.93 -7.95 10.03
N GLY A 436 -12.51 -8.91 10.85
CA GLY A 436 -11.25 -8.88 11.58
C GLY A 436 -10.15 -9.66 10.89
N GLY A 437 -9.03 -8.99 10.58
CA GLY A 437 -7.88 -9.60 9.91
C GLY A 437 -7.49 -8.87 8.64
N THR A 438 -6.54 -9.46 7.92
CA THR A 438 -6.09 -8.93 6.62
C THR A 438 -6.88 -9.57 5.49
N MET A 439 -7.33 -8.74 4.58
CA MET A 439 -8.06 -9.12 3.37
C MET A 439 -7.16 -8.90 2.16
N TYR A 440 -6.85 -9.96 1.42
CA TYR A 440 -5.91 -9.98 0.32
C TYR A 440 -6.60 -10.30 -1.01
N PHE A 441 -6.64 -9.32 -1.90
CA PHE A 441 -7.32 -9.37 -3.21
C PHE A 441 -6.38 -8.89 -4.33
N PRO A 442 -5.23 -9.56 -4.56
CA PRO A 442 -4.14 -9.00 -5.35
C PRO A 442 -4.47 -8.71 -6.80
N ASN A 443 -5.45 -9.40 -7.36
CA ASN A 443 -5.77 -9.33 -8.78
C ASN A 443 -7.10 -8.62 -9.08
N VAL A 444 -7.94 -8.38 -8.07
CA VAL A 444 -9.30 -7.87 -8.30
C VAL A 444 -9.53 -6.53 -7.61
N ASP A 445 -10.55 -5.84 -8.08
CA ASP A 445 -10.97 -4.56 -7.54
C ASP A 445 -11.95 -4.79 -6.39
N VAL A 446 -11.75 -4.05 -5.29
CA VAL A 446 -12.60 -4.12 -4.11
C VAL A 446 -13.33 -2.80 -3.92
N THR A 447 -14.65 -2.87 -3.81
CA THR A 447 -15.48 -1.76 -3.34
C THR A 447 -15.88 -2.03 -1.90
N TRP A 448 -15.43 -1.15 -1.01
CA TRP A 448 -15.79 -1.15 0.40
C TRP A 448 -16.73 0.01 0.67
N GLY A 449 -17.99 -0.31 0.91
CA GLY A 449 -19.04 0.68 1.07
C GLY A 449 -20.08 0.29 2.12
N GLY A 450 -21.05 1.16 2.34
CA GLY A 450 -22.14 0.91 3.29
C GLY A 450 -21.78 1.27 4.73
N SER A 451 -22.49 0.69 5.68
CA SER A 451 -22.30 0.92 7.12
C SER A 451 -21.40 -0.15 7.72
N VAL A 452 -20.14 -0.21 7.30
CA VAL A 452 -19.17 -1.12 7.90
C VAL A 452 -18.76 -0.58 9.26
N GLN A 453 -19.45 -1.00 10.29
CA GLN A 453 -19.10 -0.68 11.67
C GLN A 453 -18.39 -1.88 12.27
N SER A 454 -17.13 -1.76 12.55
CA SER A 454 -16.40 -2.72 13.35
C SER A 454 -16.16 -2.15 14.74
N ALA A 455 -17.14 -2.25 15.59
CA ALA A 455 -17.00 -1.84 17.00
C ALA A 455 -16.05 -2.77 17.80
N ASN A 456 -15.72 -3.96 17.27
CA ASN A 456 -15.03 -5.02 18.00
C ASN A 456 -13.83 -5.63 17.31
N THR A 457 -13.46 -5.20 16.11
CA THR A 457 -12.26 -5.71 15.42
C THR A 457 -11.14 -4.70 15.50
N THR A 458 -10.02 -5.13 16.02
CA THR A 458 -8.83 -4.29 16.14
C THR A 458 -8.02 -4.27 14.86
N CYS A 459 -8.01 -5.36 14.08
CA CYS A 459 -7.37 -5.48 12.77
C CYS A 459 -8.44 -5.46 11.67
N ALA A 460 -8.28 -4.57 10.69
CA ALA A 460 -9.07 -4.55 9.46
C ALA A 460 -8.19 -3.95 8.35
N ALA A 461 -7.28 -4.76 7.83
CA ALA A 461 -6.35 -4.34 6.79
C ALA A 461 -6.75 -4.90 5.43
N MET A 462 -6.52 -4.14 4.37
CA MET A 462 -6.89 -4.51 3.00
C MET A 462 -5.74 -4.29 2.03
N ILE A 463 -5.45 -5.30 1.24
CA ILE A 463 -4.52 -5.25 0.12
C ILE A 463 -5.26 -5.74 -1.12
N ALA A 464 -5.40 -4.89 -2.12
CA ALA A 464 -6.15 -5.25 -3.34
C ALA A 464 -5.49 -4.67 -4.60
N ASN A 465 -5.91 -5.13 -5.79
CA ASN A 465 -5.51 -4.47 -7.03
C ASN A 465 -5.92 -3.00 -6.98
N THR A 466 -7.20 -2.73 -6.80
CA THR A 466 -7.72 -1.40 -6.45
C THR A 466 -8.63 -1.48 -5.24
N VAL A 467 -8.61 -0.42 -4.44
CA VAL A 467 -9.52 -0.25 -3.30
C VAL A 467 -10.35 1.00 -3.51
N THR A 468 -11.67 0.84 -3.52
CA THR A 468 -12.61 1.96 -3.49
C THR A 468 -13.27 2.03 -2.11
N LEU A 469 -12.99 3.08 -1.37
CA LEU A 469 -13.63 3.39 -0.10
C LEU A 469 -14.83 4.32 -0.35
N SER A 470 -16.02 3.88 0.07
CA SER A 470 -17.24 4.68 -0.08
C SER A 470 -18.15 4.48 1.14
N GLY A 471 -18.90 5.51 1.51
CA GLY A 471 -19.74 5.44 2.73
C GLY A 471 -18.90 5.34 4.02
N ASN A 472 -19.38 4.60 5.01
CA ASN A 472 -18.69 4.43 6.29
C ASN A 472 -17.74 3.22 6.20
N ALA A 473 -16.44 3.47 6.02
CA ALA A 473 -15.41 2.44 5.92
C ALA A 473 -14.61 2.37 7.24
N TYR A 474 -14.50 1.19 7.82
CA TYR A 474 -13.62 0.93 8.95
C TYR A 474 -12.34 0.22 8.46
N VAL A 475 -11.19 0.82 8.73
CA VAL A 475 -9.87 0.22 8.44
C VAL A 475 -8.91 0.46 9.60
N SER A 476 -8.08 -0.53 9.92
CA SER A 476 -7.18 -0.46 11.08
C SER A 476 -6.03 -1.43 10.92
N SER A 477 -4.83 -1.03 11.33
CA SER A 477 -3.66 -1.90 11.44
C SER A 477 -3.45 -2.44 12.86
N SER A 478 -4.21 -1.95 13.83
CA SER A 478 -4.03 -2.33 15.23
C SER A 478 -4.23 -3.81 15.47
N ASN A 479 -3.25 -4.42 16.13
CA ASN A 479 -3.24 -5.86 16.45
C ASN A 479 -3.34 -6.80 15.24
N CYS A 480 -3.08 -6.31 14.01
CA CYS A 480 -2.91 -7.20 12.87
C CYS A 480 -1.65 -8.08 13.05
N ASN A 481 -1.64 -9.23 12.40
CA ASN A 481 -0.45 -10.06 12.40
C ASN A 481 0.71 -9.31 11.72
N SER A 482 1.89 -9.30 12.34
CA SER A 482 3.04 -8.56 11.83
C SER A 482 3.51 -9.02 10.44
N SER A 483 3.21 -10.28 10.06
CA SER A 483 3.50 -10.81 8.72
C SER A 483 2.55 -10.29 7.63
N THR A 484 1.40 -9.74 8.00
CA THR A 484 0.38 -9.26 7.06
C THR A 484 0.37 -7.73 6.91
N ILE A 485 1.10 -7.03 7.77
CA ILE A 485 1.18 -5.56 7.78
C ILE A 485 2.59 -5.13 7.41
N PHE A 486 2.69 -4.12 6.58
CA PHE A 486 3.95 -3.45 6.31
C PHE A 486 3.92 -2.00 6.78
N LYS A 487 5.10 -1.40 6.84
CA LYS A 487 5.27 0.00 7.27
C LYS A 487 5.79 0.80 6.10
N THR A 488 5.14 1.92 5.82
CA THR A 488 5.67 2.92 4.90
C THR A 488 6.41 4.00 5.64
N GLN A 489 7.47 4.52 5.05
CA GLN A 489 8.16 5.71 5.52
C GLN A 489 7.93 6.84 4.53
N ILE A 490 7.66 8.01 5.06
CA ILE A 490 7.58 9.25 4.29
C ILE A 490 8.91 9.95 4.41
N ILE A 491 9.45 10.39 3.28
CA ILE A 491 10.67 11.17 3.20
C ILE A 491 10.28 12.56 2.72
N ALA A 492 10.64 13.56 3.48
CA ALA A 492 10.38 14.95 3.13
C ALA A 492 11.68 15.75 3.14
N LEU A 493 11.87 16.60 2.10
CA LEU A 493 12.86 17.66 2.14
C LEU A 493 12.41 18.67 3.19
N VAL A 494 13.27 18.93 4.16
CA VAL A 494 13.08 19.95 5.20
C VAL A 494 14.26 20.92 5.08
N GLN A 495 13.98 22.14 4.69
CA GLN A 495 15.00 23.19 4.59
C GLN A 495 15.20 23.85 5.94
#